data_824a895b72caf39e3806b7a9c44c6525
#
_entry.id   824a895b72caf39e3806b7a9c44c6525
#
_cell.length_a   1.000
_cell.length_b   1.000
_cell.length_c   1.000
_cell.angle_alpha   90.00
_cell.angle_beta   90.00
_cell.angle_gamma   90.00
#
_symmetry.space_group_name_H-M   'P 1'
#
loop_
_entity.id
_entity.type
_entity.pdbx_description
1 polymer ?
#
loop_
_entity_poly.entity_id
_entity_poly.type
_entity_poly.pdbx_seq_one_letter_code
_entity_poly.pdbx_strand_id
1 'polypeptide(L)'
;MFNKPTVFIVGAGASAECGLPTGSQLKDRIRGGLGFQFEGGQLRKGDEALLQLLRGRFSQVNPYIKAGHELSATITTFPSIDEALHWWRARLEIVELGKLAIAHYILDAERRSPLAGKQRSVNIEAANDTWLATFISMALSGLEQRAVSRAFENITIINFNYDRTIETYLYSALQPARWNLE
;
A
#
# COMPACT_ATOMS: atom_id res chain seq x y z
N MET A 1 -2.58 -27.55 -5.54
CA MET A 1 -2.29 -27.44 -4.08
C MET A 1 -0.79 -27.57 -3.84
N PHE A 2 -0.25 -26.82 -2.90
CA PHE A 2 1.15 -26.93 -2.49
C PHE A 2 1.32 -28.11 -1.52
N ASN A 3 2.09 -29.12 -1.94
CA ASN A 3 2.26 -30.38 -1.19
C ASN A 3 3.45 -30.35 -0.20
N LYS A 4 4.22 -29.28 -0.19
CA LYS A 4 5.37 -29.04 0.68
C LYS A 4 5.23 -27.68 1.36
N PRO A 5 5.76 -27.50 2.57
CA PRO A 5 5.85 -26.19 3.20
C PRO A 5 6.54 -25.20 2.25
N THR A 6 5.83 -24.15 1.90
CA THR A 6 6.26 -23.14 0.92
C THR A 6 6.11 -21.77 1.53
N VAL A 7 7.16 -20.94 1.45
CA VAL A 7 7.16 -19.56 1.94
C VAL A 7 7.20 -18.62 0.75
N PHE A 8 6.23 -17.71 0.70
CA PHE A 8 6.21 -16.60 -0.24
C PHE A 8 6.68 -15.33 0.48
N ILE A 9 7.73 -14.71 -0.02
CA ILE A 9 8.20 -13.40 0.45
C ILE A 9 7.75 -12.37 -0.56
N VAL A 10 6.92 -11.43 -0.11
CA VAL A 10 6.22 -10.50 -0.99
C VAL A 10 6.65 -9.06 -0.68
N GLY A 11 7.03 -8.32 -1.72
CA GLY A 11 7.37 -6.91 -1.65
C GLY A 11 6.50 -6.06 -2.60
N ALA A 12 6.68 -4.74 -2.59
CA ALA A 12 5.84 -3.77 -3.30
C ALA A 12 5.69 -4.03 -4.82
N GLY A 13 6.66 -4.70 -5.45
CA GLY A 13 6.55 -5.12 -6.85
C GLY A 13 5.39 -6.05 -7.12
N ALA A 14 4.99 -6.88 -6.16
CA ALA A 14 3.87 -7.80 -6.31
C ALA A 14 2.51 -7.09 -6.37
N SER A 15 2.37 -5.92 -5.76
CA SER A 15 1.16 -5.09 -5.82
C SER A 15 1.15 -4.14 -7.02
N ALA A 16 2.25 -4.02 -7.75
CA ALA A 16 2.37 -3.11 -8.89
C ALA A 16 1.41 -3.46 -10.03
N GLU A 17 1.17 -4.75 -10.29
CA GLU A 17 0.16 -5.22 -11.27
C GLU A 17 -1.26 -4.78 -10.90
N CYS A 18 -1.50 -4.50 -9.64
CA CYS A 18 -2.77 -3.99 -9.13
C CYS A 18 -2.81 -2.46 -9.01
N GLY A 19 -1.84 -1.73 -9.61
CA GLY A 19 -1.80 -0.28 -9.65
C GLY A 19 -1.21 0.39 -8.40
N LEU A 20 -0.64 -0.37 -7.48
CA LEU A 20 0.03 0.16 -6.28
C LEU A 20 1.46 0.62 -6.61
N PRO A 21 1.98 1.64 -5.92
CA PRO A 21 3.32 2.13 -6.17
C PRO A 21 4.39 1.14 -5.67
N THR A 22 5.44 0.97 -6.43
CA THR A 22 6.68 0.37 -5.93
C THR A 22 7.33 1.29 -4.88
N GLY A 23 8.31 0.79 -4.13
CA GLY A 23 9.00 1.61 -3.12
C GLY A 23 9.63 2.89 -3.68
N SER A 24 10.22 2.84 -4.88
CA SER A 24 10.77 4.02 -5.55
C SER A 24 9.68 5.01 -5.98
N GLN A 25 8.60 4.51 -6.57
CA GLN A 25 7.45 5.34 -6.97
C GLN A 25 6.77 5.99 -5.76
N LEU A 26 6.68 5.29 -4.63
CA LEU A 26 6.15 5.86 -3.39
C LEU A 26 7.05 6.99 -2.88
N LYS A 27 8.38 6.79 -2.86
CA LYS A 27 9.34 7.85 -2.50
C LYS A 27 9.19 9.08 -3.38
N ASP A 28 9.05 8.90 -4.69
CA ASP A 28 8.89 10.02 -5.64
C ASP A 28 7.59 10.78 -5.42
N ARG A 29 6.48 10.09 -5.16
CA ARG A 29 5.20 10.71 -4.80
C ARG A 29 5.31 11.51 -3.50
N ILE A 30 5.90 10.92 -2.45
CA ILE A 30 6.13 11.58 -1.16
C ILE A 30 7.00 12.82 -1.36
N ARG A 31 8.12 12.69 -2.06
CA ARG A 31 9.02 13.81 -2.37
C ARG A 31 8.29 14.95 -3.06
N GLY A 32 7.51 14.66 -4.09
CA GLY A 32 6.75 15.67 -4.84
C GLY A 32 5.68 16.35 -3.98
N GLY A 33 4.95 15.56 -3.21
CA GLY A 33 3.83 16.05 -2.41
C GLY A 33 4.25 16.86 -1.18
N LEU A 34 5.42 16.56 -0.59
CA LEU A 34 5.95 17.28 0.57
C LEU A 34 6.70 18.58 0.22
N GLY A 35 6.96 18.83 -1.07
CA GLY A 35 7.63 20.04 -1.53
C GLY A 35 6.71 21.27 -1.56
N PHE A 36 6.05 21.58 -0.44
CA PHE A 36 5.07 22.67 -0.35
C PHE A 36 5.67 24.03 -0.70
N GLN A 37 5.06 24.73 -1.66
CA GLN A 37 5.40 26.11 -2.02
C GLN A 37 4.14 26.95 -2.05
N PHE A 38 4.21 28.15 -1.47
CA PHE A 38 3.09 29.08 -1.35
C PHE A 38 3.42 30.39 -2.06
N GLU A 39 2.40 30.96 -2.70
CA GLU A 39 2.45 32.30 -3.29
C GLU A 39 1.14 33.00 -2.97
N GLY A 40 1.22 34.20 -2.38
CA GLY A 40 0.03 34.93 -1.95
C GLY A 40 -0.86 34.17 -0.97
N GLY A 41 -0.28 33.26 -0.17
CA GLY A 41 -1.01 32.43 0.78
C GLY A 41 -1.68 31.17 0.17
N GLN A 42 -1.60 30.98 -1.16
CA GLN A 42 -2.12 29.82 -1.84
C GLN A 42 -1.04 28.79 -2.12
N LEU A 43 -1.38 27.49 -2.01
CA LEU A 43 -0.47 26.42 -2.37
C LEU A 43 -0.25 26.42 -3.89
N ARG A 44 1.01 26.49 -4.34
CA ARG A 44 1.42 26.41 -5.75
C ARG A 44 2.05 25.06 -6.10
N LYS A 45 2.70 24.44 -5.13
CA LYS A 45 3.34 23.13 -5.30
C LYS A 45 3.18 22.32 -4.02
N GLY A 46 3.17 21.00 -4.16
CA GLY A 46 2.90 20.06 -3.07
C GLY A 46 1.50 19.46 -3.20
N ASP A 47 1.17 18.55 -2.31
CA ASP A 47 -0.11 17.84 -2.29
C ASP A 47 -1.10 18.59 -1.39
N GLU A 48 -2.16 19.16 -2.01
CA GLU A 48 -3.21 19.91 -1.29
C GLU A 48 -3.97 19.01 -0.31
N ALA A 49 -4.29 17.76 -0.69
CA ALA A 49 -5.01 16.85 0.19
C ALA A 49 -4.17 16.50 1.41
N LEU A 50 -2.87 16.28 1.23
CA LEU A 50 -1.94 16.04 2.34
C LEU A 50 -1.82 17.28 3.23
N LEU A 51 -1.78 18.49 2.65
CA LEU A 51 -1.78 19.75 3.42
C LEU A 51 -3.06 19.89 4.24
N GLN A 52 -4.22 19.55 3.71
CA GLN A 52 -5.50 19.58 4.42
C GLN A 52 -5.51 18.54 5.57
N LEU A 53 -4.95 17.36 5.36
CA LEU A 53 -4.78 16.38 6.45
C LEU A 53 -3.90 16.93 7.58
N LEU A 54 -2.81 17.64 7.26
CA LEU A 54 -1.96 18.28 8.25
C LEU A 54 -2.73 19.35 9.04
N ARG A 55 -3.51 20.21 8.36
CA ARG A 55 -4.33 21.25 8.99
C ARG A 55 -5.42 20.68 9.90
N GLY A 56 -5.99 19.55 9.52
CA GLY A 56 -7.01 18.87 10.33
C GLY A 56 -6.45 18.12 11.54
N ARG A 57 -5.18 17.70 11.48
CA ARG A 57 -4.56 16.88 12.52
C ARG A 57 -3.75 17.68 13.55
N PHE A 58 -3.10 18.77 13.12
CA PHE A 58 -2.17 19.53 13.94
C PHE A 58 -2.60 20.97 14.09
N SER A 59 -2.54 21.49 15.31
CA SER A 59 -2.85 22.90 15.60
C SER A 59 -1.81 23.88 15.03
N GLN A 60 -0.56 23.43 14.87
CA GLN A 60 0.54 24.17 14.26
C GLN A 60 1.08 23.41 13.06
N VAL A 61 0.85 23.93 11.85
CA VAL A 61 1.21 23.26 10.59
C VAL A 61 2.62 23.62 10.12
N ASN A 62 3.12 24.82 10.47
CA ASN A 62 4.42 25.30 9.99
C ASN A 62 5.62 24.39 10.32
N PRO A 63 5.73 23.75 11.51
CA PRO A 63 6.79 22.78 11.79
C PRO A 63 6.76 21.59 10.81
N TYR A 64 5.58 21.12 10.43
CA TYR A 64 5.40 20.01 9.49
C TYR A 64 5.68 20.41 8.04
N ILE A 65 5.39 21.66 7.63
CA ILE A 65 5.79 22.18 6.32
C ILE A 65 7.32 22.20 6.22
N LYS A 66 8.02 22.70 7.26
CA LYS A 66 9.48 22.67 7.32
C LYS A 66 10.01 21.24 7.29
N ALA A 67 9.45 20.33 8.08
CA ALA A 67 9.78 18.92 8.09
C ALA A 67 9.58 18.28 6.69
N GLY A 68 8.54 18.68 5.97
CA GLY A 68 8.27 18.24 4.60
C GLY A 68 9.37 18.64 3.63
N HIS A 69 9.84 19.89 3.71
CA HIS A 69 10.97 20.34 2.89
C HIS A 69 12.26 19.56 3.20
N GLU A 70 12.58 19.34 4.48
CA GLU A 70 13.76 18.60 4.91
C GLU A 70 13.70 17.15 4.44
N LEU A 71 12.57 16.47 4.61
CA LEU A 71 12.38 15.10 4.14
C LEU A 71 12.40 15.03 2.60
N SER A 72 11.70 15.91 1.90
CA SER A 72 11.68 15.96 0.42
C SER A 72 13.07 16.16 -0.16
N ALA A 73 13.93 16.96 0.48
CA ALA A 73 15.29 17.21 0.02
C ALA A 73 16.22 15.99 0.21
N THR A 74 15.96 15.17 1.22
CA THR A 74 16.87 14.07 1.62
C THR A 74 16.40 12.68 1.27
N ILE A 75 15.10 12.47 1.03
CA ILE A 75 14.49 11.15 0.85
C ILE A 75 15.14 10.31 -0.27
N THR A 76 15.64 10.94 -1.33
CA THR A 76 16.29 10.26 -2.45
C THR A 76 17.65 9.69 -2.13
N THR A 77 18.30 10.17 -1.05
CA THR A 77 19.60 9.67 -0.59
C THR A 77 19.49 8.26 0.01
N PHE A 78 18.28 7.88 0.45
CA PHE A 78 18.05 6.61 1.13
C PHE A 78 17.47 5.55 0.19
N PRO A 79 17.82 4.27 0.34
CA PRO A 79 17.26 3.17 -0.43
C PRO A 79 15.74 3.04 -0.29
N SER A 80 15.21 3.25 0.94
CA SER A 80 13.78 3.17 1.25
C SER A 80 13.29 4.37 2.05
N ILE A 81 11.98 4.57 2.08
CA ILE A 81 11.34 5.56 2.95
C ILE A 81 11.55 5.23 4.44
N ASP A 82 11.53 3.94 4.79
CA ASP A 82 11.76 3.49 6.16
C ASP A 82 13.14 3.91 6.66
N GLU A 83 14.16 3.74 5.83
CA GLU A 83 15.52 4.12 6.16
C GLU A 83 15.69 5.64 6.28
N ALA A 84 15.02 6.39 5.41
CA ALA A 84 14.94 7.85 5.55
C ALA A 84 14.28 8.26 6.88
N LEU A 85 13.15 7.66 7.25
CA LEU A 85 12.47 7.95 8.51
C LEU A 85 13.26 7.47 9.73
N HIS A 86 13.99 6.35 9.62
CA HIS A 86 14.89 5.88 10.66
C HIS A 86 16.05 6.86 10.89
N TRP A 87 16.63 7.40 9.83
CA TRP A 87 17.66 8.45 9.91
C TRP A 87 17.14 9.67 10.69
N TRP A 88 15.92 10.09 10.39
CA TRP A 88 15.26 11.23 11.02
C TRP A 88 14.54 10.91 12.34
N ARG A 89 14.76 9.74 12.96
CA ARG A 89 13.99 9.25 14.13
C ARG A 89 13.96 10.18 15.34
N ALA A 90 14.95 11.08 15.48
CA ALA A 90 14.99 12.09 16.55
C ALA A 90 14.12 13.33 16.25
N ARG A 91 13.59 13.46 15.02
CA ARG A 91 12.73 14.56 14.56
C ARG A 91 11.31 14.04 14.38
N LEU A 92 10.52 14.18 15.45
CA LEU A 92 9.17 13.63 15.50
C LEU A 92 8.27 14.14 14.36
N GLU A 93 8.35 15.44 14.04
CA GLU A 93 7.55 16.05 12.99
C GLU A 93 7.84 15.41 11.62
N ILE A 94 9.09 15.05 11.33
CA ILE A 94 9.48 14.39 10.08
C ILE A 94 8.94 12.96 10.06
N VAL A 95 9.07 12.24 11.17
CA VAL A 95 8.60 10.84 11.27
C VAL A 95 7.07 10.76 11.15
N GLU A 96 6.35 11.63 11.88
CA GLU A 96 4.88 11.67 11.82
C GLU A 96 4.38 12.06 10.43
N LEU A 97 4.98 13.09 9.82
CA LEU A 97 4.65 13.52 8.47
C LEU A 97 4.93 12.43 7.44
N GLY A 98 6.09 11.76 7.53
CA GLY A 98 6.45 10.67 6.64
C GLY A 98 5.48 9.49 6.72
N LYS A 99 5.09 9.09 7.92
CA LYS A 99 4.06 8.04 8.14
C LYS A 99 2.70 8.47 7.59
N LEU A 100 2.31 9.73 7.79
CA LEU A 100 1.05 10.26 7.25
C LEU A 100 1.08 10.27 5.71
N ALA A 101 2.21 10.65 5.11
CA ALA A 101 2.38 10.65 3.66
C ALA A 101 2.35 9.23 3.07
N ILE A 102 3.02 8.25 3.71
CA ILE A 102 2.92 6.84 3.31
C ILE A 102 1.45 6.41 3.31
N ALA A 103 0.75 6.60 4.43
CA ALA A 103 -0.67 6.22 4.55
C ALA A 103 -1.54 6.91 3.50
N HIS A 104 -1.35 8.22 3.27
CA HIS A 104 -2.08 8.99 2.27
C HIS A 104 -1.93 8.41 0.86
N TYR A 105 -0.68 8.20 0.41
CA TYR A 105 -0.42 7.74 -0.96
C TYR A 105 -0.78 6.26 -1.18
N ILE A 106 -0.64 5.42 -0.17
CA ILE A 106 -1.07 4.02 -0.27
C ILE A 106 -2.60 3.94 -0.33
N LEU A 107 -3.32 4.61 0.56
CA LEU A 107 -4.79 4.61 0.55
C LEU A 107 -5.36 5.24 -0.74
N ASP A 108 -4.72 6.27 -1.28
CA ASP A 108 -5.11 6.85 -2.57
C ASP A 108 -4.88 5.85 -3.71
N ALA A 109 -3.76 5.13 -3.71
CA ALA A 109 -3.47 4.08 -4.69
C ALA A 109 -4.45 2.91 -4.57
N GLU A 110 -4.76 2.44 -3.37
CA GLU A 110 -5.76 1.38 -3.14
C GLU A 110 -7.15 1.79 -3.69
N ARG A 111 -7.56 3.04 -3.48
CA ARG A 111 -8.84 3.56 -4.02
C ARG A 111 -8.89 3.60 -5.54
N ARG A 112 -7.75 3.80 -6.20
CA ARG A 112 -7.61 3.87 -7.66
C ARG A 112 -7.22 2.53 -8.28
N SER A 113 -6.93 1.53 -7.46
CA SER A 113 -6.59 0.20 -7.91
C SER A 113 -7.73 -0.39 -8.76
N PRO A 114 -7.43 -1.13 -9.84
CA PRO A 114 -8.42 -1.92 -10.56
C PRO A 114 -9.21 -2.89 -9.67
N LEU A 115 -8.60 -3.32 -8.55
CA LEU A 115 -9.26 -4.17 -7.55
C LEU A 115 -10.32 -3.44 -6.72
N ALA A 116 -10.32 -2.11 -6.71
CA ALA A 116 -11.32 -1.32 -5.99
C ALA A 116 -12.69 -1.45 -6.69
N GLY A 117 -13.58 -2.25 -6.14
CA GLY A 117 -14.94 -2.43 -6.62
C GLY A 117 -15.89 -1.33 -6.10
N LYS A 118 -17.13 -1.39 -6.57
CA LYS A 118 -18.20 -0.50 -6.08
C LYS A 118 -18.58 -0.87 -4.64
N GLN A 119 -19.01 0.13 -3.85
CA GLN A 119 -19.53 -0.06 -2.49
C GLN A 119 -18.55 -0.81 -1.55
N ARG A 120 -17.24 -0.55 -1.68
CA ARG A 120 -16.17 -1.20 -0.90
C ARG A 120 -16.03 -2.71 -1.16
N SER A 121 -16.61 -3.22 -2.23
CA SER A 121 -16.34 -4.59 -2.69
C SER A 121 -14.98 -4.68 -3.39
N VAL A 122 -14.52 -5.90 -3.64
CA VAL A 122 -13.31 -6.16 -4.43
C VAL A 122 -13.71 -6.64 -5.81
N ASN A 123 -13.15 -6.00 -6.84
CA ASN A 123 -13.30 -6.46 -8.22
C ASN A 123 -12.25 -7.54 -8.51
N ILE A 124 -12.62 -8.81 -8.24
CA ILE A 124 -11.70 -9.94 -8.41
C ILE A 124 -11.37 -10.19 -9.88
N GLU A 125 -12.30 -9.90 -10.79
CA GLU A 125 -12.10 -10.10 -12.23
C GLU A 125 -10.95 -9.22 -12.75
N ALA A 126 -10.74 -8.04 -12.16
CA ALA A 126 -9.61 -7.18 -12.49
C ALA A 126 -8.23 -7.75 -12.13
N ALA A 127 -8.19 -8.85 -11.36
CA ALA A 127 -6.96 -9.54 -11.02
C ALA A 127 -6.66 -10.74 -11.94
N ASN A 128 -7.50 -11.05 -12.93
CA ASN A 128 -7.37 -12.27 -13.75
C ASN A 128 -6.01 -12.39 -14.46
N ASP A 129 -5.43 -11.25 -14.86
CA ASP A 129 -4.14 -11.21 -15.55
C ASP A 129 -2.96 -10.93 -14.59
N THR A 130 -3.18 -11.07 -13.27
CA THR A 130 -2.14 -10.86 -12.25
C THR A 130 -1.64 -12.18 -11.67
N TRP A 131 -0.48 -12.11 -11.01
CA TRP A 131 0.06 -13.24 -10.26
C TRP A 131 -0.89 -13.72 -9.14
N LEU A 132 -1.77 -12.87 -8.61
CA LEU A 132 -2.75 -13.22 -7.58
C LEU A 132 -3.73 -14.28 -8.04
N ALA A 133 -4.25 -14.15 -9.28
CA ALA A 133 -5.14 -15.16 -9.86
C ALA A 133 -4.40 -16.48 -10.10
N THR A 134 -3.17 -16.41 -10.61
CA THR A 134 -2.31 -17.59 -10.77
C THR A 134 -2.05 -18.27 -9.43
N PHE A 135 -1.72 -17.49 -8.39
CA PHE A 135 -1.45 -17.99 -7.05
C PHE A 135 -2.66 -18.73 -6.46
N ILE A 136 -3.85 -18.13 -6.52
CA ILE A 136 -5.10 -18.79 -6.06
C ILE A 136 -5.37 -20.06 -6.86
N SER A 137 -5.25 -20.01 -8.18
CA SER A 137 -5.44 -21.20 -9.04
C SER A 137 -4.51 -22.34 -8.63
N MET A 138 -3.24 -22.05 -8.36
CA MET A 138 -2.26 -23.05 -7.89
C MET A 138 -2.60 -23.56 -6.49
N ALA A 139 -3.03 -22.70 -5.57
CA ALA A 139 -3.39 -23.08 -4.21
C ALA A 139 -4.61 -24.00 -4.18
N LEU A 140 -5.59 -23.76 -5.05
CA LEU A 140 -6.82 -24.55 -5.14
C LEU A 140 -6.69 -25.79 -6.04
N SER A 141 -5.65 -25.88 -6.87
CA SER A 141 -5.46 -26.98 -7.82
C SER A 141 -5.51 -28.35 -7.13
N GLY A 142 -6.37 -29.25 -7.62
CA GLY A 142 -6.54 -30.57 -7.08
C GLY A 142 -7.32 -30.66 -5.77
N LEU A 143 -7.91 -29.56 -5.29
CA LEU A 143 -8.82 -29.57 -4.15
C LEU A 143 -10.28 -29.71 -4.63
N GLU A 144 -11.05 -30.46 -3.87
CA GLU A 144 -12.51 -30.43 -3.97
C GLU A 144 -13.05 -29.20 -3.20
N GLN A 145 -14.22 -28.72 -3.58
CA GLN A 145 -14.88 -27.55 -2.98
C GLN A 145 -14.90 -27.62 -1.43
N ARG A 146 -15.27 -28.75 -0.85
CA ARG A 146 -15.32 -28.98 0.61
C ARG A 146 -13.95 -28.89 1.30
N ALA A 147 -12.86 -28.94 0.53
CA ALA A 147 -11.48 -28.89 1.04
C ALA A 147 -10.79 -27.53 0.83
N VAL A 148 -11.51 -26.49 0.42
CA VAL A 148 -10.96 -25.13 0.18
C VAL A 148 -10.24 -24.56 1.41
N SER A 149 -10.70 -24.87 2.63
CA SER A 149 -10.04 -24.47 3.88
C SER A 149 -8.59 -24.98 3.99
N ARG A 150 -8.24 -26.04 3.26
CA ARG A 150 -6.90 -26.64 3.25
C ARG A 150 -5.94 -26.01 2.25
N ALA A 151 -6.43 -25.09 1.42
CA ALA A 151 -5.62 -24.49 0.35
C ALA A 151 -4.30 -23.86 0.82
N PHE A 152 -4.27 -23.40 2.07
CA PHE A 152 -3.12 -22.70 2.67
C PHE A 152 -2.39 -23.48 3.76
N GLU A 153 -2.72 -24.76 4.00
CA GLU A 153 -2.08 -25.56 5.07
C GLU A 153 -0.54 -25.60 4.98
N ASN A 154 0.01 -25.55 3.75
CA ASN A 154 1.45 -25.58 3.50
C ASN A 154 2.00 -24.23 2.99
N ILE A 155 1.25 -23.15 3.13
CA ILE A 155 1.66 -21.83 2.62
C ILE A 155 1.86 -20.85 3.77
N THR A 156 3.01 -20.19 3.75
CA THR A 156 3.31 -19.03 4.60
C THR A 156 3.56 -17.82 3.70
N ILE A 157 2.90 -16.70 3.96
CA ILE A 157 3.13 -15.45 3.25
C ILE A 157 3.77 -14.47 4.22
N ILE A 158 4.97 -13.98 3.88
CA ILE A 158 5.66 -12.89 4.57
C ILE A 158 5.52 -11.65 3.70
N ASN A 159 4.65 -10.73 4.12
CA ASN A 159 4.32 -9.52 3.36
C ASN A 159 5.03 -8.30 3.93
N PHE A 160 5.85 -7.62 3.12
CA PHE A 160 6.56 -6.38 3.45
C PHE A 160 5.88 -5.13 2.87
N ASN A 161 4.69 -5.27 2.27
CA ASN A 161 4.00 -4.13 1.66
C ASN A 161 3.24 -3.31 2.70
N TYR A 162 3.10 -2.02 2.44
CA TYR A 162 2.21 -1.14 3.21
C TYR A 162 0.74 -1.29 2.82
N ASP A 163 0.48 -1.75 1.58
CA ASP A 163 -0.87 -1.99 1.07
C ASP A 163 -1.41 -3.34 1.55
N ARG A 164 -2.73 -3.51 1.42
CA ARG A 164 -3.45 -4.73 1.80
C ARG A 164 -3.99 -5.49 0.59
N THR A 165 -3.35 -5.36 -0.55
CA THR A 165 -3.79 -5.96 -1.81
C THR A 165 -3.96 -7.48 -1.69
N ILE A 166 -2.95 -8.14 -1.13
CA ILE A 166 -2.94 -9.61 -0.99
C ILE A 166 -4.05 -10.08 -0.06
N GLU A 167 -4.11 -9.52 1.15
CA GLU A 167 -5.08 -9.90 2.16
C GLU A 167 -6.51 -9.66 1.67
N THR A 168 -6.72 -8.51 1.05
CA THR A 168 -8.03 -8.12 0.52
C THR A 168 -8.47 -9.02 -0.62
N TYR A 169 -7.54 -9.33 -1.56
CA TYR A 169 -7.82 -10.23 -2.67
C TYR A 169 -8.09 -11.66 -2.19
N LEU A 170 -7.21 -12.24 -1.36
CA LEU A 170 -7.34 -13.60 -0.86
C LEU A 170 -8.63 -13.77 -0.07
N TYR A 171 -8.92 -12.83 0.85
CA TYR A 171 -10.17 -12.85 1.61
C TYR A 171 -11.38 -12.87 0.68
N SER A 172 -11.41 -12.00 -0.33
CA SER A 172 -12.55 -11.88 -1.23
C SER A 172 -12.67 -13.08 -2.20
N ALA A 173 -11.53 -13.62 -2.64
CA ALA A 173 -11.52 -14.78 -3.53
C ALA A 173 -11.99 -16.07 -2.85
N LEU A 174 -11.79 -16.17 -1.53
CA LEU A 174 -12.12 -17.36 -0.74
C LEU A 174 -13.43 -17.24 0.04
N GLN A 175 -14.22 -16.20 -0.17
CA GLN A 175 -15.49 -16.06 0.53
C GLN A 175 -16.45 -17.23 0.24
N PRO A 176 -17.15 -17.79 1.27
CA PRO A 176 -18.11 -18.89 1.14
C PRO A 176 -19.17 -18.66 0.06
N ALA A 177 -19.68 -17.42 -0.04
CA ALA A 177 -20.69 -17.04 -1.03
C ALA A 177 -20.27 -17.29 -2.50
N ARG A 178 -18.96 -17.33 -2.80
CA ARG A 178 -18.45 -17.65 -4.13
C ARG A 178 -18.38 -19.15 -4.42
N TRP A 179 -18.29 -19.96 -3.37
CA TRP A 179 -18.08 -21.39 -3.47
C TRP A 179 -19.32 -22.19 -3.09
N ASN A 180 -20.47 -21.52 -2.83
CA ASN A 180 -21.71 -22.14 -2.34
C ASN A 180 -21.47 -23.07 -1.13
N LEU A 181 -20.57 -22.64 -0.22
CA LEU A 181 -20.33 -23.33 1.05
C LEU A 181 -21.42 -22.88 2.02
N GLU A 182 -22.35 -23.81 2.35
CA GLU A 182 -23.31 -23.64 3.46
C GLU A 182 -22.64 -23.78 4.82
#